data_14c06c8071cbcdffe5708d8ccbc63a89
#
_entry.id   14c06c8071cbcdffe5708d8ccbc63a89
#
_cell.length_a   1.000
_cell.length_b   1.000
_cell.length_c   1.000
_cell.angle_alpha   90.00
_cell.angle_beta   90.00
_cell.angle_gamma   90.00
#
_symmetry.space_group_name_H-M   'P 1'
#
loop_
_entity.id
_entity.type
_entity.pdbx_description
1 polymer ?
#
loop_
_entity_poly.entity_id
_entity_poly.type
_entity_poly.pdbx_seq_one_letter_code
_entity_poly.pdbx_strand_id
1 'polypeptide(L)'
;MRSGALLLDVREPAEWGAGHAPGARHIPLGELEGRLRELPRDQAVVVVCRSGGRSARATAALTRSGIQALNLDGGMGAWASAGLAVQTDDGEAGTVV
;
A
#
# COMPACT_ATOMS: atom_id res chain seq x y z
N MET A 1 -2.54 -0.20 11.08
CA MET A 1 -1.92 -1.52 11.34
C MET A 1 -1.36 -1.50 12.75
N ARG A 2 -1.83 -2.40 13.57
CA ARG A 2 -1.52 -2.34 15.00
C ARG A 2 -0.21 -3.02 15.41
N SER A 3 0.31 -3.89 14.59
CA SER A 3 1.46 -4.72 14.96
C SER A 3 2.81 -4.10 14.59
N GLY A 4 2.83 -2.82 14.27
CA GLY A 4 4.05 -2.17 13.80
C GLY A 4 4.36 -2.42 12.33
N ALA A 5 3.46 -3.07 11.60
CA ALA A 5 3.64 -3.26 10.17
C ALA A 5 3.41 -1.94 9.42
N LEU A 6 4.15 -1.74 8.35
CA LEU A 6 3.97 -0.61 7.46
C LEU A 6 2.98 -1.00 6.36
N LEU A 7 1.98 -0.16 6.11
CA LEU A 7 1.08 -0.34 4.98
C LEU A 7 1.62 0.47 3.80
N LEU A 8 1.98 -0.22 2.73
CA LEU A 8 2.58 0.39 1.55
C LEU A 8 1.60 0.34 0.37
N ASP A 9 1.19 1.51 -0.10
CA ASP A 9 0.29 1.64 -1.25
C ASP A 9 1.12 1.86 -2.51
N VAL A 10 0.98 0.97 -3.49
CA VAL A 10 1.77 1.01 -4.73
C VAL A 10 0.95 1.46 -5.94
N ARG A 11 -0.22 2.08 -5.68
CA ARG A 11 -1.06 2.60 -6.75
C ARG A 11 -0.48 3.86 -7.37
N GLU A 12 -1.08 4.32 -8.47
CA GLU A 12 -0.66 5.54 -9.12
C GLU A 12 -1.04 6.78 -8.30
N PRO A 13 -0.35 7.91 -8.49
CA PRO A 13 -0.66 9.13 -7.72
C PRO A 13 -2.11 9.58 -7.79
N ALA A 14 -2.77 9.44 -8.94
CA ALA A 14 -4.17 9.83 -9.06
C ALA A 14 -5.08 8.96 -8.19
N GLU A 15 -4.80 7.67 -8.09
CA GLU A 15 -5.54 6.75 -7.23
C GLU A 15 -5.33 7.08 -5.76
N TRP A 16 -4.09 7.33 -5.38
CA TRP A 16 -3.72 7.73 -4.02
C TRP A 16 -4.42 9.03 -3.64
N GLY A 17 -4.37 10.02 -4.54
CA GLY A 17 -4.97 11.33 -4.28
C GLY A 17 -6.48 11.29 -4.08
N ALA A 18 -7.17 10.36 -4.76
CA ALA A 18 -8.62 10.21 -4.60
C ALA A 18 -8.99 9.63 -3.23
N GLY A 19 -8.10 8.83 -2.64
CA GLY A 19 -8.30 8.30 -1.31
C GLY A 19 -7.38 7.13 -1.01
N HIS A 20 -6.88 7.09 0.21
CA HIS A 20 -5.95 6.06 0.68
C HIS A 20 -6.22 5.74 2.15
N ALA A 21 -5.65 4.65 2.62
CA ALA A 21 -5.80 4.26 4.02
C ALA A 21 -5.02 5.22 4.92
N PRO A 22 -5.58 5.59 6.09
CA PRO A 22 -4.85 6.43 7.04
C PRO A 22 -3.54 5.75 7.47
N GLY A 23 -2.47 6.53 7.51
CA GLY A 23 -1.16 6.04 7.94
C GLY A 23 -0.39 5.26 6.89
N ALA A 24 -0.96 5.05 5.70
CA ALA A 24 -0.27 4.36 4.63
C ALA A 24 0.85 5.22 4.05
N ARG A 25 1.88 4.54 3.56
CA ARG A 25 2.96 5.18 2.82
C ARG A 25 2.75 4.91 1.34
N HIS A 26 3.06 5.89 0.50
CA HIS A 26 2.85 5.79 -0.94
C HIS A 26 4.17 5.70 -1.69
N ILE A 27 4.37 4.62 -2.43
CA ILE A 27 5.44 4.50 -3.43
C ILE A 27 4.82 3.81 -4.64
N PRO A 28 4.59 4.53 -5.73
CA PRO A 28 4.03 3.90 -6.94
C PRO A 28 4.88 2.73 -7.41
N LEU A 29 4.24 1.70 -7.93
CA LEU A 29 4.93 0.47 -8.36
C LEU A 29 6.13 0.77 -9.28
N GLY A 30 5.97 1.72 -10.20
CA GLY A 30 7.02 2.07 -11.15
C GLY A 30 8.25 2.71 -10.50
N GLU A 31 8.14 3.20 -9.26
CA GLU A 31 9.25 3.83 -8.54
C GLU A 31 9.86 2.90 -7.50
N LEU A 32 9.23 1.75 -7.26
CA LEU A 32 9.57 0.92 -6.11
C LEU A 32 11.03 0.44 -6.11
N GLU A 33 11.51 -0.04 -7.26
CA GLU A 33 12.88 -0.56 -7.34
C GLU A 33 13.93 0.48 -6.98
N GLY A 34 13.70 1.74 -7.35
CA GLY A 34 14.63 2.84 -7.06
C GLY A 34 14.53 3.33 -5.62
N ARG A 35 13.55 2.86 -4.87
CA ARG A 35 13.25 3.39 -3.53
C ARG A 35 13.21 2.30 -2.45
N LEU A 36 13.76 1.13 -2.72
CA LEU A 36 13.72 0.01 -1.77
C LEU A 36 14.40 0.36 -0.45
N ARG A 37 15.43 1.19 -0.46
CA ARG A 37 16.14 1.57 0.76
C ARG A 37 15.30 2.40 1.72
N GLU A 38 14.19 2.96 1.26
CA GLU A 38 13.27 3.70 2.11
C GLU A 38 12.40 2.80 2.98
N LEU A 39 12.39 1.50 2.71
CA LEU A 39 11.53 0.56 3.40
C LEU A 39 12.26 -0.12 4.55
N PRO A 40 11.53 -0.38 5.65
CA PRO A 40 12.15 -1.03 6.82
C PRO A 40 12.46 -2.49 6.55
N ARG A 41 13.50 -2.98 7.20
CA ARG A 41 13.88 -4.39 7.13
C ARG A 41 13.59 -5.12 8.44
N ASP A 42 13.19 -4.38 9.47
CA ASP A 42 12.94 -4.90 10.80
C ASP A 42 11.46 -4.96 11.15
N GLN A 43 10.58 -4.71 10.17
CA GLN A 43 9.13 -4.85 10.37
C GLN A 43 8.49 -5.32 9.07
N ALA A 44 7.30 -5.89 9.20
CA ALA A 44 6.55 -6.36 8.04
C ALA A 44 6.05 -5.18 7.20
N VAL A 45 6.02 -5.36 5.90
CA VAL A 45 5.45 -4.40 4.95
C VAL A 45 4.24 -5.06 4.31
N VAL A 46 3.05 -4.52 4.54
CA VAL A 46 1.82 -5.00 3.93
C VAL A 46 1.55 -4.14 2.70
N VAL A 47 1.52 -4.76 1.53
CA VAL A 47 1.47 -4.07 0.25
C VAL A 47 0.05 -4.07 -0.29
N VAL A 48 -0.42 -2.91 -0.72
CA VAL A 48 -1.79 -2.78 -1.22
C VAL A 48 -1.83 -2.05 -2.57
N CYS A 49 -2.72 -2.51 -3.45
CA CYS A 49 -3.11 -1.77 -4.64
C CYS A 49 -4.64 -1.74 -4.68
N ARG A 50 -5.25 -1.53 -5.84
CA ARG A 50 -6.71 -1.49 -5.88
C ARG A 50 -7.35 -2.87 -5.63
N SER A 51 -6.84 -3.90 -6.29
CA SER A 51 -7.47 -5.25 -6.26
C SER A 51 -6.53 -6.39 -5.91
N GLY A 52 -5.22 -6.16 -5.89
CA GLY A 52 -4.23 -7.15 -5.49
C GLY A 52 -3.19 -7.53 -6.54
N GLY A 53 -3.40 -7.20 -7.82
CA GLY A 53 -2.47 -7.62 -8.88
C GLY A 53 -1.13 -6.89 -8.86
N ARG A 54 -1.15 -5.56 -8.82
CA ARG A 54 0.07 -4.76 -8.76
C ARG A 54 0.82 -5.01 -7.45
N SER A 55 0.09 -5.12 -6.35
CA SER A 55 0.70 -5.35 -5.04
C SER A 55 1.29 -6.76 -4.93
N ALA A 56 0.73 -7.74 -5.61
CA ALA A 56 1.33 -9.08 -5.66
C ALA A 56 2.73 -9.03 -6.32
N ARG A 57 2.86 -8.28 -7.40
CA ARG A 57 4.14 -8.10 -8.09
C ARG A 57 5.14 -7.35 -7.19
N ALA A 58 4.67 -6.30 -6.52
CA ALA A 58 5.49 -5.55 -5.58
C ALA A 58 5.95 -6.43 -4.42
N THR A 59 5.05 -7.23 -3.86
CA THR A 59 5.36 -8.15 -2.76
C THR A 59 6.47 -9.13 -3.16
N ALA A 60 6.38 -9.68 -4.36
CA ALA A 60 7.41 -10.60 -4.86
C ALA A 60 8.77 -9.91 -4.96
N ALA A 61 8.81 -8.68 -5.49
CA ALA A 61 10.05 -7.93 -5.62
C ALA A 61 10.66 -7.59 -4.25
N LEU A 62 9.82 -7.20 -3.29
CA LEU A 62 10.28 -6.88 -1.94
C LEU A 62 10.83 -8.11 -1.24
N THR A 63 10.14 -9.24 -1.36
CA THR A 63 10.60 -10.50 -0.76
C THR A 63 11.95 -10.92 -1.33
N ARG A 64 12.14 -10.79 -2.63
CA ARG A 64 13.44 -11.08 -3.25
C ARG A 64 14.55 -10.17 -2.74
N SER A 65 14.19 -8.97 -2.29
CA SER A 65 15.16 -7.99 -1.76
C SER A 65 15.41 -8.16 -0.25
N GLY A 66 14.81 -9.19 0.36
CA GLY A 66 15.01 -9.46 1.79
C GLY A 66 14.08 -8.67 2.70
N ILE A 67 13.02 -8.08 2.16
CA ILE A 67 12.02 -7.36 2.95
C ILE A 67 10.87 -8.30 3.26
N GLN A 68 10.41 -8.28 4.50
CA GLN A 68 9.29 -9.11 4.95
C GLN A 68 7.99 -8.48 4.42
N ALA A 69 7.48 -9.02 3.33
CA ALA A 69 6.35 -8.41 2.62
C ALA A 69 5.17 -9.36 2.50
N LEU A 70 3.97 -8.80 2.60
CA LEU A 70 2.71 -9.53 2.46
C LEU A 70 1.79 -8.74 1.55
N ASN A 71 1.05 -9.45 0.68
CA ASN A 71 0.06 -8.81 -0.18
C ASN A 71 -1.28 -8.74 0.55
N LEU A 72 -1.90 -7.55 0.56
CA LEU A 72 -3.24 -7.41 1.13
C LEU A 72 -4.27 -7.85 0.08
N ASP A 73 -4.85 -9.02 0.28
CA ASP A 73 -5.82 -9.59 -0.66
C ASP A 73 -7.04 -8.69 -0.83
N GLY A 74 -7.47 -8.52 -2.07
CA GLY A 74 -8.58 -7.65 -2.39
C GLY A 74 -8.25 -6.17 -2.42
N GLY A 75 -7.10 -5.77 -1.91
CA GLY A 75 -6.60 -4.41 -1.97
C GLY A 75 -7.51 -3.35 -1.38
N MET A 76 -7.39 -2.13 -1.89
CA MET A 76 -8.20 -1.00 -1.42
C MET A 76 -9.69 -1.15 -1.74
N GLY A 77 -10.03 -1.91 -2.78
CA GLY A 77 -11.42 -2.23 -3.06
C GLY A 77 -12.08 -2.97 -1.91
N ALA A 78 -11.43 -4.05 -1.45
CA ALA A 78 -11.93 -4.81 -0.29
C ALA A 78 -11.87 -3.98 1.00
N TRP A 79 -10.84 -3.18 1.17
CA TRP A 79 -10.69 -2.27 2.32
C TRP A 79 -11.91 -1.36 2.45
N ALA A 80 -12.26 -0.67 1.36
CA ALA A 80 -13.41 0.24 1.36
C ALA A 80 -14.73 -0.52 1.54
N SER A 81 -14.87 -1.69 0.90
CA SER A 81 -16.09 -2.51 1.03
C SER A 81 -16.29 -3.00 2.46
N ALA A 82 -15.23 -3.18 3.22
CA ALA A 82 -15.31 -3.58 4.63
C ALA A 82 -15.64 -2.39 5.55
N GLY A 83 -15.81 -1.20 5.00
CA GLY A 83 -16.14 -0.01 5.79
C GLY A 83 -14.95 0.63 6.48
N LEU A 84 -13.72 0.25 6.12
CA LEU A 84 -12.53 0.84 6.70
C LEU A 84 -12.26 2.22 6.13
N ALA A 85 -11.63 3.09 6.91
CA ALA A 85 -11.46 4.50 6.54
C ALA A 85 -10.61 4.67 5.29
N VAL A 86 -11.07 5.56 4.41
CA VAL A 86 -10.35 6.01 3.21
C VAL A 86 -10.38 7.53 3.24
N GLN A 87 -9.22 8.15 3.13
CA GLN A 87 -9.11 9.61 3.26
C GLN A 87 -8.19 10.19 2.20
N THR A 88 -8.37 11.48 1.93
CA THR A 88 -7.47 12.26 1.09
C THR A 88 -6.30 12.78 1.92
N ASP A 89 -5.31 13.40 1.27
CA ASP A 89 -4.13 13.92 1.97
C ASP A 89 -4.46 14.99 3.01
N ASP A 90 -5.54 15.73 2.81
CA ASP A 90 -5.98 16.78 3.76
C ASP A 90 -6.95 16.25 4.83
N GLY A 91 -7.11 14.92 4.91
CA GLY A 91 -7.93 14.30 5.95
C GLY A 91 -9.42 14.22 5.66
N GLU A 92 -9.84 14.63 4.48
CA GLU A 92 -11.24 14.54 4.07
C GLU A 92 -11.60 13.11 3.68
N ALA A 93 -12.89 12.79 3.66
CA ALA A 93 -13.32 11.47 3.21
C ALA A 93 -12.91 11.25 1.75
N GLY A 94 -12.27 10.11 1.49
CA GLY A 94 -11.82 9.75 0.15
C GLY A 94 -12.62 8.61 -0.44
N THR A 95 -12.28 8.29 -1.69
CA THR A 95 -12.88 7.16 -2.41
C THR A 95 -11.80 6.32 -3.05
N VAL A 96 -12.14 5.06 -3.31
CA VAL A 96 -11.25 4.15 -4.06
C VAL A 96 -11.74 4.14 -5.50
N VAL A 97 -10.97 4.73 -6.38
CA VAL A 97 -11.31 4.81 -7.81
C VAL A 97 -10.80 3.62 -8.59
#